data_8da8c3fc81fbaedba33b8b798b502044
#
_entry.id   8da8c3fc81fbaedba33b8b798b502044
#
_cell.length_a   1.000
_cell.length_b   1.000
_cell.length_c   1.000
_cell.angle_alpha   90.00
_cell.angle_beta   90.00
_cell.angle_gamma   90.00
#
_symmetry.space_group_name_H-M   'P 1'
#
loop_
_entity.id
_entity.type
_entity.pdbx_description
1 polymer ?
#
loop_
_entity_poly.entity_id
_entity_poly.type
_entity_poly.pdbx_seq_one_letter_code
_entity_poly.pdbx_strand_id
1 'polypeptide(L)'
;MDVKTFDKLFAEAQARNQQRKPRTEPEHNLQVDCVQWFSLQYPSLRGRLFAVPNGGHRSKTEAARLKAEGVIAGVSDLILLKSNHQYGALLIEMKTTARNSRQSDKQKWWQQTVTSLGEYKYVVCRTLDDFMREVRCYLQNIL
;
A
#
# COMPACT_ATOMS: atom_id res chain seq x y z
N MET A 1 -2.82 15.41 16.36
CA MET A 1 -2.36 14.32 17.24
C MET A 1 -0.87 14.46 17.42
N ASP A 2 -0.40 14.49 18.66
CA ASP A 2 1.04 14.56 18.90
C ASP A 2 1.72 13.20 18.67
N VAL A 3 3.05 13.22 18.56
CA VAL A 3 3.86 12.03 18.26
C VAL A 3 3.71 10.95 19.34
N LYS A 4 3.67 11.34 20.61
CA LYS A 4 3.55 10.40 21.73
C LYS A 4 2.22 9.65 21.71
N THR A 5 1.13 10.35 21.41
CA THR A 5 -0.20 9.76 21.29
C THR A 5 -0.26 8.79 20.11
N PHE A 6 0.35 9.17 18.98
CA PHE A 6 0.44 8.27 17.82
C PHE A 6 1.26 7.02 18.13
N ASP A 7 2.43 7.17 18.76
CA ASP A 7 3.30 6.04 19.10
C ASP A 7 2.61 5.05 20.05
N LYS A 8 1.86 5.57 21.03
CA LYS A 8 1.05 4.75 21.93
C LYS A 8 -0.02 3.97 21.17
N LEU A 9 -0.80 4.64 20.32
CA LEU A 9 -1.85 4.01 19.52
C LEU A 9 -1.27 2.97 18.54
N PHE A 10 -0.12 3.27 17.97
CA PHE A 10 0.57 2.35 17.07
C PHE A 10 1.08 1.11 17.79
N ALA A 11 1.70 1.28 18.97
CA ALA A 11 2.16 0.17 19.81
C ALA A 11 0.98 -0.72 20.27
N GLU A 12 -0.13 -0.10 20.66
CA GLU A 12 -1.35 -0.83 21.03
C GLU A 12 -1.96 -1.60 19.85
N ALA A 13 -1.91 -1.03 18.65
CA ALA A 13 -2.38 -1.68 17.43
C ALA A 13 -1.49 -2.87 17.07
N GLN A 14 -0.18 -2.73 17.23
CA GLN A 14 0.77 -3.83 17.03
C GLN A 14 0.54 -4.97 18.01
N ALA A 15 0.40 -4.66 19.31
CA ALA A 15 0.16 -5.65 20.35
C ALA A 15 -1.14 -6.43 20.10
N ARG A 16 -2.21 -5.74 19.67
CA ARG A 16 -3.48 -6.38 19.28
C ARG A 16 -3.32 -7.30 18.08
N ASN A 17 -2.49 -6.93 17.12
CA ASN A 17 -2.27 -7.72 15.92
C ASN A 17 -1.46 -8.99 16.22
N GLN A 18 -0.49 -8.92 17.14
CA GLN A 18 0.30 -10.08 17.59
C GLN A 18 -0.53 -11.12 18.36
N GLN A 19 -1.59 -10.70 19.01
CA GLN A 19 -2.47 -11.59 19.80
C GLN A 19 -3.56 -12.28 18.96
N ARG A 20 -3.72 -11.88 17.70
CA ARG A 20 -4.72 -12.48 16.82
C ARG A 20 -4.21 -13.83 16.26
N LYS A 21 -5.14 -14.81 16.18
CA LYS A 21 -4.86 -16.07 15.47
C LYS A 21 -4.40 -15.78 14.04
N PRO A 22 -3.46 -16.59 13.48
CA PRO A 22 -3.02 -16.42 12.11
C PRO A 22 -4.22 -16.37 11.17
N ARG A 23 -4.36 -15.29 10.42
CA ARG A 23 -5.39 -15.17 9.40
C ARG A 23 -4.95 -15.90 8.15
N THR A 24 -5.90 -16.57 7.49
CA THR A 24 -5.69 -17.26 6.21
C THR A 24 -5.66 -16.30 5.01
N GLU A 25 -5.32 -15.04 5.21
CA GLU A 25 -5.29 -13.99 4.19
C GLU A 25 -3.84 -13.57 3.94
N PRO A 26 -3.08 -14.30 3.07
CA PRO A 26 -1.65 -14.06 2.90
C PRO A 26 -1.32 -12.68 2.34
N GLU A 27 -2.15 -12.12 1.47
CA GLU A 27 -1.95 -10.79 0.91
C GLU A 27 -2.14 -9.70 1.97
N HIS A 28 -3.17 -9.84 2.80
CA HIS A 28 -3.41 -8.95 3.94
C HIS A 28 -2.23 -8.99 4.93
N ASN A 29 -1.77 -10.18 5.31
CA ASN A 29 -0.66 -10.35 6.24
C ASN A 29 0.63 -9.75 5.69
N LEU A 30 0.90 -9.95 4.41
CA LEU A 30 2.06 -9.35 3.74
C LEU A 30 2.00 -7.83 3.80
N GLN A 31 0.85 -7.24 3.50
CA GLN A 31 0.69 -5.78 3.54
C GLN A 31 0.88 -5.23 4.95
N VAL A 32 0.35 -5.90 5.96
CA VAL A 32 0.55 -5.52 7.37
C VAL A 32 2.04 -5.51 7.74
N ASP A 33 2.77 -6.56 7.36
CA ASP A 33 4.20 -6.66 7.62
C ASP A 33 4.99 -5.54 6.93
N CYS A 34 4.62 -5.21 5.69
CA CYS A 34 5.24 -4.13 4.92
C CYS A 34 5.03 -2.76 5.57
N VAL A 35 3.79 -2.46 5.95
CA VAL A 35 3.43 -1.19 6.61
C VAL A 35 4.14 -1.06 7.96
N GLN A 36 4.20 -2.14 8.71
CA GLN A 36 4.89 -2.20 9.99
C GLN A 36 6.39 -1.92 9.84
N TRP A 37 7.03 -2.61 8.90
CA TRP A 37 8.44 -2.38 8.60
C TRP A 37 8.71 -0.92 8.20
N PHE A 38 7.89 -0.35 7.32
CA PHE A 38 8.02 1.03 6.87
C PHE A 38 7.94 2.01 8.04
N SER A 39 6.97 1.82 8.92
CA SER A 39 6.77 2.69 10.09
C SER A 39 7.95 2.69 11.05
N LEU A 40 8.59 1.53 11.20
CA LEU A 40 9.78 1.37 12.05
C LEU A 40 11.03 1.95 11.39
N GLN A 41 11.16 1.78 10.09
CA GLN A 41 12.34 2.19 9.32
C GLN A 41 12.37 3.68 9.02
N TYR A 42 11.20 4.27 8.74
CA TYR A 42 11.06 5.66 8.30
C TYR A 42 10.06 6.45 9.15
N PRO A 43 10.33 6.61 10.45
CA PRO A 43 9.39 7.32 11.33
C PRO A 43 9.17 8.78 10.92
N SER A 44 10.14 9.41 10.25
CA SER A 44 10.02 10.78 9.74
C SER A 44 9.07 10.90 8.55
N LEU A 45 8.75 9.80 7.87
CA LEU A 45 7.82 9.76 6.73
C LEU A 45 6.42 9.29 7.11
N ARG A 46 6.11 9.34 8.37
CA ARG A 46 4.81 8.95 8.92
C ARG A 46 3.67 9.73 8.26
N GLY A 47 2.62 9.01 7.87
CA GLY A 47 1.48 9.59 7.16
C GLY A 47 1.64 9.67 5.64
N ARG A 48 2.86 9.44 5.12
CA ARG A 48 3.11 9.48 3.68
C ARG A 48 2.88 8.15 2.99
N LEU A 49 2.97 7.04 3.70
CA LEU A 49 2.54 5.73 3.21
C LEU A 49 1.14 5.43 3.74
N PHE A 50 0.22 5.16 2.85
CA PHE A 50 -1.16 4.86 3.22
C PHE A 50 -1.78 3.85 2.26
N ALA A 51 -2.77 3.13 2.77
CA ALA A 51 -3.54 2.16 1.99
C ALA A 51 -4.73 2.81 1.32
N VAL A 52 -5.07 2.29 0.13
CA VAL A 52 -6.31 2.60 -0.57
C VAL A 52 -7.19 1.35 -0.48
N PRO A 53 -8.24 1.35 0.35
CA PRO A 53 -9.09 0.17 0.53
C PRO A 53 -9.97 -0.05 -0.70
N ASN A 54 -9.57 -1.00 -1.53
CA ASN A 54 -10.23 -1.35 -2.80
C ASN A 54 -10.92 -2.72 -2.77
N GLY A 55 -11.02 -3.34 -1.63
CA GLY A 55 -11.58 -4.67 -1.52
C GLY A 55 -12.78 -4.71 -0.59
N GLY A 56 -13.41 -5.86 -0.54
CA GLY A 56 -14.50 -6.13 0.35
C GLY A 56 -15.86 -6.25 -0.34
N HIS A 57 -16.74 -6.95 0.34
CA HIS A 57 -18.09 -7.19 -0.14
C HIS A 57 -18.94 -5.93 0.09
N ARG A 58 -19.47 -5.39 -0.99
CA ARG A 58 -20.31 -4.19 -0.97
C ARG A 58 -21.62 -4.46 -1.68
N SER A 59 -22.71 -3.89 -1.17
CA SER A 59 -23.98 -3.89 -1.88
C SER A 59 -23.87 -3.10 -3.20
N LYS A 60 -24.75 -3.38 -4.15
CA LYS A 60 -24.79 -2.64 -5.42
C LYS A 60 -25.02 -1.15 -5.20
N THR A 61 -25.85 -0.78 -4.24
CA THR A 61 -26.15 0.62 -3.90
C THR A 61 -24.92 1.32 -3.34
N GLU A 62 -24.19 0.67 -2.43
CA GLU A 62 -22.96 1.20 -1.85
C GLU A 62 -21.86 1.34 -2.91
N ALA A 63 -21.68 0.33 -3.76
CA ALA A 63 -20.72 0.36 -4.85
C ALA A 63 -21.01 1.52 -5.83
N ALA A 64 -22.27 1.73 -6.19
CA ALA A 64 -22.68 2.83 -7.06
C ALA A 64 -22.44 4.20 -6.41
N ARG A 65 -22.71 4.33 -5.12
CA ARG A 65 -22.45 5.54 -4.35
C ARG A 65 -20.96 5.88 -4.33
N LEU A 66 -20.11 4.91 -4.00
CA LEU A 66 -18.65 5.09 -3.95
C LEU A 66 -18.08 5.43 -5.32
N LYS A 67 -18.57 4.81 -6.38
CA LYS A 67 -18.17 5.12 -7.74
C LYS A 67 -18.53 6.57 -8.11
N ALA A 68 -19.72 7.04 -7.74
CA ALA A 68 -20.14 8.41 -7.94
C ALA A 68 -19.27 9.41 -7.16
N GLU A 69 -18.76 9.03 -6.01
CA GLU A 69 -17.84 9.81 -5.18
C GLU A 69 -16.40 9.79 -5.70
N GLY A 70 -16.10 9.05 -6.77
CA GLY A 70 -14.79 9.00 -7.39
C GLY A 70 -13.92 7.80 -7.04
N VAL A 71 -14.46 6.80 -6.37
CA VAL A 71 -13.72 5.56 -6.11
C VAL A 71 -13.53 4.79 -7.40
N ILE A 72 -12.29 4.45 -7.70
CA ILE A 72 -11.88 3.76 -8.93
C ILE A 72 -11.36 2.38 -8.56
N ALA A 73 -11.90 1.34 -9.21
CA ALA A 73 -11.41 -0.01 -9.06
C ALA A 73 -10.03 -0.16 -9.73
N GLY A 74 -9.14 -0.93 -9.09
CA GLY A 74 -7.83 -1.23 -9.63
C GLY A 74 -6.70 -0.31 -9.17
N VAL A 75 -6.98 0.68 -8.33
CA VAL A 75 -5.94 1.50 -7.68
C VAL A 75 -5.03 0.60 -6.84
N SER A 76 -3.74 0.92 -6.80
CA SER A 76 -2.75 0.17 -6.00
C SER A 76 -3.13 0.12 -4.52
N ASP A 77 -2.67 -0.93 -3.84
CA ASP A 77 -3.00 -1.15 -2.42
C ASP A 77 -2.41 -0.09 -1.50
N LEU A 78 -1.18 0.34 -1.81
CA LEU A 78 -0.46 1.35 -1.04
C LEU A 78 0.06 2.46 -1.95
N ILE A 79 0.10 3.66 -1.41
CA ILE A 79 0.72 4.82 -2.04
C ILE A 79 1.72 5.42 -1.07
N LEU A 80 2.97 5.58 -1.52
CA LEU A 80 3.99 6.36 -0.82
C LEU A 80 4.04 7.76 -1.45
N LEU A 81 3.47 8.70 -0.75
CA LEU A 81 3.38 10.10 -1.19
C LEU A 81 4.64 10.87 -0.77
N LYS A 82 5.72 10.56 -1.44
CA LYS A 82 7.02 11.21 -1.28
C LYS A 82 7.68 11.26 -2.65
N SER A 83 8.03 12.44 -3.11
CA SER A 83 8.76 12.59 -4.37
C SER A 83 10.23 12.20 -4.21
N ASN A 84 10.83 11.71 -5.27
CA ASN A 84 12.28 11.60 -5.43
C ASN A 84 12.72 12.39 -6.66
N HIS A 85 13.96 12.26 -7.12
CA HIS A 85 14.45 13.02 -8.28
C HIS A 85 13.74 12.67 -9.58
N GLN A 86 13.12 11.52 -9.66
CA GLN A 86 12.55 10.99 -10.90
C GLN A 86 11.02 10.93 -10.87
N TYR A 87 10.43 10.69 -9.71
CA TYR A 87 9.00 10.42 -9.56
C TYR A 87 8.35 11.24 -8.44
N GLY A 88 7.06 11.54 -8.61
CA GLY A 88 6.26 12.23 -7.62
C GLY A 88 5.75 11.34 -6.48
N ALA A 89 5.56 10.05 -6.77
CA ALA A 89 5.09 9.07 -5.79
C ALA A 89 5.49 7.65 -6.21
N LEU A 90 5.47 6.73 -5.24
CA LEU A 90 5.62 5.29 -5.45
C LEU A 90 4.27 4.61 -5.19
N LEU A 91 3.77 3.92 -6.20
CA LEU A 91 2.50 3.20 -6.18
C LEU A 91 2.81 1.71 -6.04
N ILE A 92 2.25 1.06 -5.03
CA ILE A 92 2.63 -0.30 -4.66
C ILE A 92 1.41 -1.21 -4.67
N GLU A 93 1.42 -2.17 -5.57
CA GLU A 93 0.44 -3.24 -5.64
C GLU A 93 0.97 -4.44 -4.87
N MET A 94 0.16 -4.97 -3.96
CA MET A 94 0.52 -6.15 -3.18
C MET A 94 -0.06 -7.40 -3.82
N LYS A 95 0.79 -8.37 -4.08
CA LYS A 95 0.43 -9.70 -4.55
C LYS A 95 1.19 -10.74 -3.74
N THR A 96 0.67 -11.95 -3.70
CA THR A 96 1.40 -13.06 -3.09
C THR A 96 2.21 -13.81 -4.14
N THR A 97 3.00 -14.79 -3.69
CA THR A 97 3.68 -15.73 -4.57
C THR A 97 2.79 -16.88 -5.04
N ALA A 98 1.52 -16.89 -4.60
CA ALA A 98 0.55 -17.90 -5.02
C ALA A 98 0.38 -17.91 -6.55
N ARG A 99 0.21 -19.10 -7.11
CA ARG A 99 0.21 -19.35 -8.57
C ARG A 99 -0.81 -18.51 -9.34
N ASN A 100 -1.95 -18.19 -8.72
CA ASN A 100 -3.04 -17.43 -9.33
C ASN A 100 -3.09 -15.97 -8.85
N SER A 101 -2.09 -15.51 -8.11
CA SER A 101 -2.01 -14.12 -7.64
C SER A 101 -1.44 -13.22 -8.75
N ARG A 102 -2.33 -12.66 -9.55
CA ARG A 102 -2.00 -11.78 -10.69
C ARG A 102 -2.77 -10.49 -10.62
N GLN A 103 -2.25 -9.47 -11.30
CA GLN A 103 -2.99 -8.24 -11.52
C GLN A 103 -4.26 -8.52 -12.32
N SER A 104 -5.39 -7.91 -11.89
CA SER A 104 -6.62 -7.86 -12.67
C SER A 104 -6.47 -6.91 -13.87
N ASP A 105 -7.39 -6.99 -14.82
CA ASP A 105 -7.40 -6.07 -15.97
C ASP A 105 -7.59 -4.61 -15.54
N LYS A 106 -8.39 -4.37 -14.50
CA LYS A 106 -8.59 -3.04 -13.92
C LYS A 106 -7.30 -2.50 -13.28
N GLN A 107 -6.54 -3.34 -12.60
CA GLN A 107 -5.24 -2.98 -12.03
C GLN A 107 -4.22 -2.63 -13.11
N LYS A 108 -4.16 -3.41 -14.19
CA LYS A 108 -3.30 -3.14 -15.33
C LYS A 108 -3.67 -1.84 -16.05
N TRP A 109 -4.96 -1.60 -16.22
CA TRP A 109 -5.46 -0.35 -16.80
C TRP A 109 -5.05 0.86 -15.95
N TRP A 110 -5.24 0.78 -14.65
CA TRP A 110 -4.86 1.87 -13.75
C TRP A 110 -3.35 2.12 -13.74
N GLN A 111 -2.56 1.05 -13.68
CA GLN A 111 -1.10 1.13 -13.80
C GLN A 111 -0.70 1.89 -15.07
N GLN A 112 -1.22 1.49 -16.21
CA GLN A 112 -0.91 2.12 -17.49
C GLN A 112 -1.33 3.60 -17.51
N THR A 113 -2.50 3.89 -16.98
CA THR A 113 -3.04 5.25 -16.94
C THR A 113 -2.15 6.20 -16.12
N VAL A 114 -1.73 5.80 -14.93
CA VAL A 114 -0.97 6.67 -14.03
C VAL A 114 0.53 6.71 -14.35
N THR A 115 1.06 5.73 -15.08
CA THR A 115 2.48 5.69 -15.44
C THR A 115 2.79 6.21 -16.84
N SER A 116 1.78 6.50 -17.66
CA SER A 116 1.96 6.86 -19.07
C SER A 116 2.82 8.12 -19.30
N LEU A 117 2.81 9.07 -18.36
CA LEU A 117 3.59 10.30 -18.45
C LEU A 117 4.93 10.23 -17.69
N GLY A 118 5.27 9.09 -17.09
CA GLY A 118 6.51 8.90 -16.36
C GLY A 118 6.61 9.65 -15.03
N GLU A 119 5.49 10.13 -14.49
CA GLU A 119 5.46 10.93 -13.26
C GLU A 119 5.51 10.08 -11.98
N TYR A 120 5.00 8.86 -12.05
CA TYR A 120 4.87 7.97 -10.89
C TYR A 120 5.48 6.62 -11.18
N LYS A 121 6.14 6.05 -10.17
CA LYS A 121 6.65 4.68 -10.24
C LYS A 121 5.61 3.71 -9.70
N TYR A 122 5.35 2.64 -10.44
CA TYR A 122 4.46 1.56 -10.04
C TYR A 122 5.26 0.27 -9.87
N VAL A 123 5.06 -0.42 -8.76
CA VAL A 123 5.72 -1.70 -8.46
C VAL A 123 4.71 -2.71 -7.96
N VAL A 124 4.95 -3.97 -8.26
CA VAL A 124 4.24 -5.12 -7.68
C VAL A 124 5.17 -5.81 -6.71
N CYS A 125 4.78 -5.88 -5.45
CA CYS A 125 5.55 -6.53 -4.39
C CYS A 125 4.87 -7.82 -3.97
N ARG A 126 5.61 -8.91 -4.01
CA ARG A 126 5.11 -10.26 -3.70
C ARG A 126 5.63 -10.81 -2.38
N THR A 127 6.67 -10.18 -1.84
CA THR A 127 7.32 -10.54 -0.58
C THR A 127 7.66 -9.27 0.19
N LEU A 128 7.92 -9.42 1.48
CA LEU A 128 8.46 -8.32 2.30
C LEU A 128 9.80 -7.83 1.74
N ASP A 129 10.66 -8.74 1.28
CA ASP A 129 11.94 -8.38 0.67
C ASP A 129 11.79 -7.53 -0.59
N ASP A 130 10.80 -7.86 -1.44
CA ASP A 130 10.47 -7.03 -2.60
C ASP A 130 10.10 -5.61 -2.18
N PHE A 131 9.22 -5.49 -1.20
CA PHE A 131 8.76 -4.20 -0.69
C PHE A 131 9.92 -3.39 -0.10
N MET A 132 10.73 -4.00 0.75
CA MET A 132 11.89 -3.36 1.36
C MET A 132 12.86 -2.85 0.29
N ARG A 133 13.17 -3.66 -0.69
CA ARG A 133 14.08 -3.31 -1.80
C ARG A 133 13.52 -2.14 -2.60
N GLU A 134 12.27 -2.19 -3.02
CA GLU A 134 11.65 -1.15 -3.84
C GLU A 134 11.56 0.19 -3.09
N VAL A 135 11.17 0.16 -1.83
CA VAL A 135 11.09 1.37 -1.00
C VAL A 135 12.48 1.96 -0.76
N ARG A 136 13.46 1.13 -0.41
CA ARG A 136 14.85 1.59 -0.22
C ARG A 136 15.42 2.23 -1.48
N CYS A 137 15.28 1.56 -2.62
CA CYS A 137 15.75 2.09 -3.90
C CYS A 137 15.06 3.40 -4.26
N TYR A 138 13.77 3.50 -4.05
CA TYR A 138 12.99 4.70 -4.31
C TYR A 138 13.43 5.87 -3.44
N LEU A 139 13.63 5.65 -2.15
CA LEU A 139 13.98 6.69 -1.19
C LEU A 139 15.47 7.10 -1.26
N GLN A 140 16.35 6.26 -1.78
CA GLN A 140 17.76 6.61 -2.00
C GLN A 140 17.93 7.68 -3.10
N ASN A 141 16.99 7.82 -4.00
CA ASN A 141 16.97 8.81 -5.08
C ASN A 141 16.41 10.18 -4.63
N ILE A 142 16.58 10.55 -3.38
CA ILE A 142 16.12 11.84 -2.84
C ILE A 142 17.21 12.91 -2.89
N LEU A 143 18.45 12.50 -3.02
CA LEU A 143 19.61 13.40 -3.01
C LEU A 143 19.89 14.04 -4.36
#